data_f9a74f70b778826276bd9bce151e1a62
#
_entry.id   f9a74f70b778826276bd9bce151e1a62
#
_cell.length_a   1.000
_cell.length_b   1.000
_cell.length_c   1.000
_cell.angle_alpha   90.00
_cell.angle_beta   90.00
_cell.angle_gamma   90.00
#
_symmetry.space_group_name_H-M   'P 1'
#
loop_
_entity.id
_entity.type
_entity.pdbx_description
1 polymer ?
#
loop_
_entity_poly.entity_id
_entity_poly.type
_entity_poly.pdbx_seq_one_letter_code
_entity_poly.pdbx_strand_id
1 'polypeptide(L)'
;YAPQIRRKIEEHILRSKPYARMFQYTEMIANAVEASRKWPLRELDSIEITQQELDQIALVDGMQEQQLLFTMLCLAKYRHAVNANSDGWISTPRVDVYKMANVSGTLEHKAAVQRHIHDAGKIEWPRRADSENVKVLICDLDGEPALHIRDFRNLGYQYRRWCGEAYFACSECGLVVRRNSNRMKYCKDCADEINRQKARERWFQLA
;
A
#
# COMPACT_ATOMS: atom_id res chain seq x y z
N TYR A 1 21.84 18.80 2.55
CA TYR A 1 21.29 17.44 2.50
C TYR A 1 20.40 17.14 3.70
N ALA A 2 20.90 17.19 4.93
CA ALA A 2 20.12 16.90 6.14
C ALA A 2 18.87 17.80 6.34
N PRO A 3 18.91 19.13 6.12
CA PRO A 3 17.72 19.97 6.20
C PRO A 3 16.63 19.61 5.19
N GLN A 4 17.02 19.22 3.98
CA GLN A 4 16.07 18.81 2.92
C GLN A 4 15.35 17.50 3.27
N ILE A 5 16.09 16.51 3.81
CA ILE A 5 15.51 15.25 4.27
C ILE A 5 14.56 15.49 5.44
N ARG A 6 14.98 16.30 6.41
CA ARG A 6 14.12 16.69 7.53
C ARG A 6 12.79 17.27 7.05
N ARG A 7 12.84 18.24 6.14
CA ARG A 7 11.68 18.85 5.55
C ARG A 7 10.75 17.82 4.86
N LYS A 8 11.31 16.91 4.06
CA LYS A 8 10.52 15.84 3.40
C LYS A 8 9.85 14.92 4.42
N ILE A 9 10.49 14.57 5.51
CA ILE A 9 9.91 13.76 6.59
C ILE A 9 8.78 14.53 7.28
N GLU A 10 8.98 15.80 7.60
CA GLU A 10 7.95 16.66 8.20
C GLU A 10 6.73 16.79 7.29
N GLU A 11 6.94 17.04 6.00
CA GLU A 11 5.87 17.08 4.98
C GLU A 11 5.11 15.74 4.88
N HIS A 12 5.82 14.61 4.95
CA HIS A 12 5.20 13.28 4.95
C HIS A 12 4.34 13.04 6.21
N ILE A 13 4.84 13.43 7.39
CA ILE A 13 4.09 13.34 8.64
C ILE A 13 2.81 14.19 8.57
N LEU A 14 2.91 15.43 8.11
CA LEU A 14 1.76 16.33 7.98
C LEU A 14 0.76 15.85 6.93
N ARG A 15 1.20 15.22 5.84
CA ARG A 15 0.33 14.60 4.86
C ARG A 15 -0.46 13.43 5.45
N SER A 16 0.21 12.62 6.27
CA SER A 16 -0.40 11.43 6.90
C SER A 16 -1.26 11.78 8.13
N LYS A 17 -0.87 12.84 8.84
CA LYS A 17 -1.49 13.32 10.08
C LYS A 17 -1.53 14.85 10.08
N PRO A 18 -2.50 15.49 9.42
CA PRO A 18 -2.54 16.95 9.23
C PRO A 18 -2.53 17.78 10.53
N TYR A 19 -2.94 17.16 11.64
CA TYR A 19 -2.96 17.82 12.97
C TYR A 19 -1.84 17.37 13.89
N ALA A 20 -0.78 16.75 13.34
CA ALA A 20 0.37 16.29 14.13
C ALA A 20 1.09 17.48 14.78
N ARG A 21 1.34 17.38 16.08
CA ARG A 21 2.18 18.32 16.81
C ARG A 21 3.64 17.93 16.57
N MET A 22 4.36 18.65 15.70
CA MET A 22 5.68 18.30 15.21
C MET A 22 6.71 18.07 16.32
N PHE A 23 6.59 18.76 17.47
CA PHE A 23 7.49 18.55 18.60
C PHE A 23 7.48 17.10 19.15
N GLN A 24 6.36 16.37 19.00
CA GLN A 24 6.24 14.96 19.43
C GLN A 24 7.06 14.00 18.53
N TYR A 25 7.47 14.46 17.37
CA TYR A 25 8.20 13.68 16.37
C TYR A 25 9.66 14.08 16.25
N THR A 26 10.14 15.02 17.06
CA THR A 26 11.50 15.62 16.93
C THR A 26 12.59 14.56 16.98
N GLU A 27 12.55 13.65 17.94
CA GLU A 27 13.52 12.58 18.10
C GLU A 27 13.43 11.56 16.96
N MET A 28 12.22 11.16 16.59
CA MET A 28 12.00 10.26 15.45
C MET A 28 12.53 10.85 14.14
N ILE A 29 12.31 12.14 13.91
CA ILE A 29 12.81 12.86 12.74
C ILE A 29 14.34 12.91 12.76
N ALA A 30 14.93 13.20 13.90
CA ALA A 30 16.40 13.24 14.04
C ALA A 30 17.02 11.87 13.75
N ASN A 31 16.46 10.80 14.30
CA ASN A 31 16.89 9.42 14.06
C ASN A 31 16.72 9.02 12.58
N ALA A 32 15.59 9.40 11.94
CA ALA A 32 15.36 9.14 10.53
C ALA A 32 16.32 9.90 9.61
N VAL A 33 16.65 11.15 9.94
CA VAL A 33 17.67 11.94 9.22
C VAL A 33 19.04 11.29 9.35
N GLU A 34 19.42 10.83 10.53
CA GLU A 34 20.71 10.14 10.73
C GLU A 34 20.74 8.79 9.99
N ALA A 35 19.67 8.01 10.07
CA ALA A 35 19.56 6.75 9.33
C ALA A 35 19.64 6.96 7.81
N SER A 36 19.10 8.07 7.28
CA SER A 36 19.12 8.39 5.85
C SER A 36 20.53 8.66 5.29
N ARG A 37 21.51 8.94 6.13
CA ARG A 37 22.92 9.06 5.71
C ARG A 37 23.50 7.70 5.31
N LYS A 38 23.07 6.64 6.00
CA LYS A 38 23.50 5.25 5.71
C LYS A 38 22.62 4.62 4.61
N TRP A 39 21.36 4.99 4.60
CA TRP A 39 20.33 4.43 3.71
C TRP A 39 19.64 5.58 2.97
N PRO A 40 20.21 6.06 1.85
CA PRO A 40 19.61 7.17 1.12
C PRO A 40 18.19 6.83 0.68
N LEU A 41 17.26 7.76 0.92
CA LEU A 41 15.89 7.64 0.43
C LEU A 41 15.93 7.58 -1.10
N ARG A 42 15.48 6.47 -1.66
CA ARG A 42 15.21 6.35 -3.10
C ARG A 42 13.79 6.84 -3.33
N GLU A 43 13.64 7.83 -4.21
CA GLU A 43 12.33 8.22 -4.71
C GLU A 43 11.90 7.15 -5.71
N LEU A 44 10.82 6.47 -5.40
CA LEU A 44 10.19 5.51 -6.27
C LEU A 44 8.81 6.08 -6.64
N ASP A 45 8.66 6.52 -7.87
CA ASP A 45 7.41 7.14 -8.33
C ASP A 45 6.27 6.13 -8.42
N SER A 46 6.58 4.92 -8.88
CA SER A 46 5.63 3.81 -8.98
C SER A 46 6.37 2.47 -9.04
N ILE A 47 5.66 1.40 -8.76
CA ILE A 47 6.04 0.05 -9.16
C ILE A 47 5.18 -0.39 -10.34
N GLU A 48 5.74 -1.21 -11.18
CA GLU A 48 5.12 -1.72 -12.40
C GLU A 48 4.71 -3.18 -12.19
N ILE A 49 3.47 -3.49 -12.53
CA ILE A 49 2.93 -4.86 -12.53
C ILE A 49 2.67 -5.25 -13.97
N THR A 50 3.19 -6.40 -14.38
CA THR A 50 3.05 -6.90 -15.75
C THR A 50 1.72 -7.63 -15.97
N GLN A 51 1.30 -7.78 -17.23
CA GLN A 51 0.10 -8.55 -17.54
C GLN A 51 0.28 -10.02 -17.14
N GLN A 52 1.44 -10.59 -17.35
CA GLN A 52 1.73 -11.97 -16.97
C GLN A 52 1.58 -12.18 -15.46
N GLU A 53 2.01 -11.24 -14.61
CA GLU A 53 1.82 -11.29 -13.17
C GLU A 53 0.34 -11.25 -12.79
N LEU A 54 -0.44 -10.39 -13.44
CA LEU A 54 -1.87 -10.28 -13.23
C LEU A 54 -2.61 -11.55 -13.64
N ASP A 55 -2.20 -12.17 -14.75
CA ASP A 55 -2.73 -13.45 -15.20
C ASP A 55 -2.41 -14.58 -14.21
N GLN A 56 -1.19 -14.60 -13.65
CA GLN A 56 -0.81 -15.56 -12.61
C GLN A 56 -1.60 -15.38 -11.31
N ILE A 57 -1.97 -14.16 -10.96
CA ILE A 57 -2.85 -13.88 -9.82
C ILE A 57 -4.27 -14.38 -10.10
N ALA A 58 -4.79 -14.15 -11.31
CA ALA A 58 -6.13 -14.55 -11.70
C ALA A 58 -6.34 -16.07 -11.69
N LEU A 59 -5.26 -16.88 -11.79
CA LEU A 59 -5.30 -18.35 -11.69
C LEU A 59 -5.54 -18.85 -10.25
N VAL A 60 -5.41 -17.99 -9.25
CA VAL A 60 -5.66 -18.38 -7.85
C VAL A 60 -7.15 -18.23 -7.55
N ASP A 61 -7.74 -19.27 -7.00
CA ASP A 61 -9.14 -19.25 -6.59
C ASP A 61 -9.35 -18.34 -5.37
N GLY A 62 -10.43 -17.56 -5.43
CA GLY A 62 -10.84 -16.70 -4.32
C GLY A 62 -10.30 -15.25 -4.43
N MET A 63 -11.23 -14.30 -4.31
CA MET A 63 -10.89 -12.87 -4.42
C MET A 63 -9.97 -12.38 -3.29
N GLN A 64 -10.08 -12.92 -2.08
CA GLN A 64 -9.21 -12.52 -0.98
C GLN A 64 -7.79 -13.04 -1.16
N GLU A 65 -7.63 -14.23 -1.72
CA GLU A 65 -6.36 -14.83 -2.13
C GLU A 65 -5.69 -13.98 -3.20
N GLN A 66 -6.43 -13.59 -4.22
CA GLN A 66 -5.92 -12.73 -5.29
C GLN A 66 -5.50 -11.35 -4.77
N GLN A 67 -6.31 -10.71 -3.91
CA GLN A 67 -5.97 -9.44 -3.25
C GLN A 67 -4.70 -9.54 -2.40
N LEU A 68 -4.56 -10.64 -1.66
CA LEU A 68 -3.39 -10.87 -0.82
C LEU A 68 -2.15 -11.10 -1.66
N LEU A 69 -2.23 -11.95 -2.70
CA LEU A 69 -1.12 -12.23 -3.60
C LEU A 69 -0.68 -10.98 -4.37
N PHE A 70 -1.63 -10.20 -4.88
CA PHE A 70 -1.35 -8.90 -5.51
C PHE A 70 -0.60 -7.95 -4.57
N THR A 71 -1.05 -7.87 -3.32
CA THR A 71 -0.39 -7.01 -2.31
C THR A 71 1.02 -7.49 -2.02
N MET A 72 1.22 -8.80 -1.87
CA MET A 72 2.56 -9.38 -1.68
C MET A 72 3.46 -9.11 -2.88
N LEU A 73 2.95 -9.23 -4.10
CA LEU A 73 3.69 -8.91 -5.32
C LEU A 73 4.12 -7.44 -5.34
N CYS A 74 3.22 -6.51 -5.04
CA CYS A 74 3.55 -5.08 -4.94
C CYS A 74 4.69 -4.82 -3.96
N LEU A 75 4.65 -5.46 -2.78
CA LEU A 75 5.70 -5.33 -1.76
C LEU A 75 7.03 -5.96 -2.19
N ALA A 76 6.99 -7.09 -2.90
CA ALA A 76 8.19 -7.75 -3.44
C ALA A 76 8.87 -6.87 -4.49
N LYS A 77 8.10 -6.31 -5.43
CA LYS A 77 8.62 -5.39 -6.44
C LYS A 77 9.16 -4.08 -5.84
N TYR A 78 8.45 -3.50 -4.87
CA TYR A 78 8.93 -2.36 -4.12
C TYR A 78 10.29 -2.67 -3.46
N ARG A 79 10.37 -3.82 -2.79
CA ARG A 79 11.61 -4.23 -2.14
C ARG A 79 12.73 -4.47 -3.12
N HIS A 80 12.43 -5.04 -4.29
CA HIS A 80 13.40 -5.22 -5.36
C HIS A 80 13.93 -3.88 -5.90
N ALA A 81 13.04 -2.91 -6.12
CA ALA A 81 13.42 -1.56 -6.55
C ALA A 81 14.35 -0.85 -5.54
N VAL A 82 14.19 -1.12 -4.24
CA VAL A 82 15.06 -0.61 -3.18
C VAL A 82 16.33 -1.43 -3.03
N ASN A 83 16.24 -2.75 -3.16
CA ASN A 83 17.34 -3.71 -3.04
C ASN A 83 17.20 -4.82 -4.08
N ALA A 84 17.97 -4.74 -5.15
CA ALA A 84 17.94 -5.69 -6.27
C ALA A 84 18.21 -7.16 -5.84
N ASN A 85 18.87 -7.38 -4.69
CA ASN A 85 19.16 -8.71 -4.17
C ASN A 85 17.99 -9.29 -3.33
N SER A 86 16.83 -8.68 -3.31
CA SER A 86 15.69 -9.14 -2.49
C SER A 86 15.06 -10.44 -2.97
N ASP A 87 15.25 -10.81 -4.24
CA ASP A 87 14.82 -12.09 -4.84
C ASP A 87 13.36 -12.46 -4.49
N GLY A 88 12.45 -11.50 -4.57
CA GLY A 88 11.02 -11.71 -4.29
C GLY A 88 10.65 -11.83 -2.79
N TRP A 89 11.63 -11.77 -1.88
CA TRP A 89 11.35 -11.82 -0.45
C TRP A 89 10.72 -10.54 0.08
N ILE A 90 9.68 -10.67 0.88
CA ILE A 90 9.05 -9.59 1.65
C ILE A 90 9.26 -9.85 3.14
N SER A 91 9.50 -8.75 3.90
CA SER A 91 9.68 -8.78 5.37
C SER A 91 8.71 -7.83 6.07
N THR A 92 7.65 -7.42 5.37
CA THR A 92 6.58 -6.60 5.97
C THR A 92 5.80 -7.44 6.96
N PRO A 93 5.51 -6.93 8.18
CA PRO A 93 4.71 -7.64 9.16
C PRO A 93 3.39 -8.13 8.56
N ARG A 94 3.03 -9.36 8.87
CA ARG A 94 1.86 -10.04 8.31
C ARG A 94 0.56 -9.26 8.51
N VAL A 95 0.42 -8.62 9.67
CA VAL A 95 -0.74 -7.77 10.00
C VAL A 95 -0.87 -6.60 9.02
N ASP A 96 0.23 -5.97 8.66
CA ASP A 96 0.23 -4.83 7.73
C ASP A 96 -0.06 -5.30 6.29
N VAL A 97 0.46 -6.47 5.89
CA VAL A 97 0.15 -7.06 4.58
C VAL A 97 -1.35 -7.32 4.44
N TYR A 98 -2.00 -7.95 5.44
CA TYR A 98 -3.45 -8.20 5.40
C TYR A 98 -4.26 -6.89 5.39
N LYS A 99 -3.81 -5.87 6.11
CA LYS A 99 -4.43 -4.55 6.12
C LYS A 99 -4.37 -3.88 4.75
N MET A 100 -3.19 -3.86 4.12
CA MET A 100 -3.01 -3.31 2.78
C MET A 100 -3.78 -4.11 1.71
N ALA A 101 -3.88 -5.43 1.88
CA ALA A 101 -4.64 -6.31 1.01
C ALA A 101 -6.17 -6.20 1.21
N ASN A 102 -6.64 -5.49 2.24
CA ASN A 102 -8.05 -5.42 2.61
C ASN A 102 -8.68 -6.81 2.87
N VAL A 103 -7.86 -7.77 3.34
CA VAL A 103 -8.32 -9.10 3.74
C VAL A 103 -8.87 -9.04 5.16
N SER A 104 -10.16 -9.33 5.31
CA SER A 104 -10.87 -9.34 6.58
C SER A 104 -11.07 -10.76 7.12
N GLY A 105 -11.45 -10.87 8.37
CA GLY A 105 -11.75 -12.17 9.00
C GLY A 105 -10.84 -12.48 10.19
N THR A 106 -11.05 -13.66 10.78
CA THR A 106 -10.25 -14.15 11.91
C THR A 106 -8.81 -14.44 11.50
N LEU A 107 -7.92 -14.60 12.45
CA LEU A 107 -6.53 -14.95 12.19
C LEU A 107 -6.42 -16.30 11.45
N GLU A 108 -7.25 -17.26 11.82
CA GLU A 108 -7.34 -18.58 11.18
C GLU A 108 -7.76 -18.47 9.70
N HIS A 109 -8.77 -17.66 9.41
CA HIS A 109 -9.21 -17.41 8.04
C HIS A 109 -8.09 -16.78 7.21
N LYS A 110 -7.41 -15.75 7.72
CA LYS A 110 -6.28 -15.10 7.05
C LYS A 110 -5.12 -16.07 6.80
N ALA A 111 -4.85 -16.94 7.76
CA ALA A 111 -3.84 -18.00 7.60
C ALA A 111 -4.26 -19.03 6.53
N ALA A 112 -5.55 -19.38 6.45
CA ALA A 112 -6.08 -20.24 5.40
C ALA A 112 -5.93 -19.62 4.01
N VAL A 113 -6.31 -18.34 3.85
CA VAL A 113 -6.12 -17.56 2.60
C VAL A 113 -4.66 -17.61 2.15
N GLN A 114 -3.73 -17.36 3.06
CA GLN A 114 -2.30 -17.39 2.73
C GLN A 114 -1.81 -18.82 2.37
N ARG A 115 -2.35 -19.85 3.03
CA ARG A 115 -2.04 -21.26 2.73
C ARG A 115 -2.52 -21.65 1.33
N HIS A 116 -3.72 -21.25 0.93
CA HIS A 116 -4.23 -21.50 -0.42
C HIS A 116 -3.30 -20.92 -1.50
N ILE A 117 -2.76 -19.71 -1.28
CA ILE A 117 -1.79 -19.10 -2.20
C ILE A 117 -0.50 -19.90 -2.26
N HIS A 118 -0.02 -20.42 -1.12
CA HIS A 118 1.16 -21.28 -1.05
C HIS A 118 0.92 -22.61 -1.78
N ASP A 119 -0.21 -23.25 -1.55
CA ASP A 119 -0.57 -24.55 -2.15
C ASP A 119 -0.78 -24.41 -3.67
N ALA A 120 -1.20 -23.22 -4.13
CA ALA A 120 -1.21 -22.85 -5.56
C ALA A 120 0.20 -22.58 -6.14
N GLY A 121 1.27 -22.71 -5.34
CA GLY A 121 2.65 -22.53 -5.79
C GLY A 121 3.02 -21.10 -6.16
N LYS A 122 2.36 -20.09 -5.57
CA LYS A 122 2.61 -18.68 -5.87
C LYS A 122 3.52 -18.00 -4.87
N ILE A 123 3.65 -18.55 -3.67
CA ILE A 123 4.54 -18.07 -2.62
C ILE A 123 5.29 -19.24 -1.98
N GLU A 124 6.40 -18.93 -1.31
CA GLU A 124 7.24 -19.88 -0.57
C GLU A 124 7.42 -19.37 0.88
N TRP A 125 7.37 -20.31 1.83
CA TRP A 125 7.67 -20.04 3.24
C TRP A 125 9.18 -20.04 3.48
N PRO A 126 9.68 -19.29 4.46
CA PRO A 126 11.07 -19.35 4.85
C PRO A 126 11.38 -20.72 5.50
N ARG A 127 12.60 -21.19 5.33
CA ARG A 127 13.06 -22.43 6.01
C ARG A 127 13.10 -22.31 7.54
N ARG A 128 13.18 -21.07 8.07
CA ARG A 128 13.18 -20.79 9.51
C ARG A 128 11.74 -20.61 9.99
N ALA A 129 11.34 -21.41 10.97
CA ALA A 129 9.98 -21.41 11.50
C ALA A 129 9.59 -20.10 12.25
N ASP A 130 10.59 -19.35 12.74
CA ASP A 130 10.42 -18.08 13.47
C ASP A 130 10.37 -16.84 12.55
N SER A 131 10.50 -17.02 11.24
CA SER A 131 10.48 -15.91 10.29
C SER A 131 9.08 -15.71 9.69
N GLU A 132 8.62 -14.46 9.68
CA GLU A 132 7.38 -14.05 9.00
C GLU A 132 7.59 -13.69 7.52
N ASN A 133 8.82 -13.79 7.02
CA ASN A 133 9.13 -13.49 5.63
C ASN A 133 8.38 -14.45 4.68
N VAL A 134 8.04 -13.94 3.51
CA VAL A 134 7.41 -14.73 2.43
C VAL A 134 8.12 -14.39 1.14
N LYS A 135 8.40 -15.40 0.31
CA LYS A 135 8.92 -15.21 -1.04
C LYS A 135 7.76 -15.28 -2.04
N VAL A 136 7.66 -14.29 -2.90
CA VAL A 136 6.72 -14.26 -4.02
C VAL A 136 7.39 -14.85 -5.24
N LEU A 137 6.80 -15.89 -5.83
CA LEU A 137 7.38 -16.66 -6.92
C LEU A 137 6.98 -16.16 -8.32
N ILE A 138 5.95 -15.32 -8.39
CA ILE A 138 5.41 -14.81 -9.66
C ILE A 138 6.00 -13.46 -10.07
N CYS A 139 7.02 -12.97 -9.38
CA CYS A 139 7.62 -11.66 -9.65
C CYS A 139 8.37 -11.70 -10.99
N ASP A 140 7.84 -10.98 -11.97
CA ASP A 140 8.44 -10.77 -13.29
C ASP A 140 8.98 -9.34 -13.38
N LEU A 141 10.27 -9.20 -13.68
CA LEU A 141 10.96 -7.91 -13.70
C LEU A 141 11.13 -7.35 -15.11
N ASP A 142 11.00 -8.19 -16.13
CA ASP A 142 11.33 -7.86 -17.53
C ASP A 142 10.09 -7.74 -18.42
N GLY A 143 8.89 -8.04 -17.90
CA GLY A 143 7.64 -8.00 -18.67
C GLY A 143 7.13 -6.58 -18.92
N GLU A 144 6.29 -6.42 -19.94
CA GLU A 144 5.67 -5.13 -20.26
C GLU A 144 4.70 -4.69 -19.14
N PRO A 145 4.80 -3.44 -18.65
CA PRO A 145 3.93 -2.93 -17.61
C PRO A 145 2.48 -2.83 -18.07
N ALA A 146 1.56 -3.43 -17.32
CA ALA A 146 0.11 -3.32 -17.51
C ALA A 146 -0.54 -2.41 -16.47
N LEU A 147 0.08 -2.27 -15.28
CA LEU A 147 -0.47 -1.48 -14.19
C LEU A 147 0.66 -0.78 -13.42
N HIS A 148 0.47 0.51 -13.10
CA HIS A 148 1.39 1.29 -12.28
C HIS A 148 0.78 1.56 -10.90
N ILE A 149 1.47 1.16 -9.84
CA ILE A 149 1.06 1.36 -8.45
C ILE A 149 1.91 2.48 -7.84
N ARG A 150 1.26 3.59 -7.50
CA ARG A 150 1.88 4.77 -6.87
C ARG A 150 1.52 4.90 -5.38
N ASP A 151 0.45 4.25 -4.97
CA ASP A 151 -0.08 4.33 -3.60
C ASP A 151 -0.21 2.92 -3.03
N PHE A 152 0.45 2.68 -1.90
CA PHE A 152 0.42 1.39 -1.21
C PHE A 152 -0.75 1.23 -0.25
N ARG A 153 -1.61 2.25 -0.13
CA ARG A 153 -2.85 2.16 0.64
C ARG A 153 -3.90 1.36 -0.13
N ASN A 154 -4.60 0.47 0.57
CA ASN A 154 -5.70 -0.32 -0.01
C ASN A 154 -5.32 -1.04 -1.31
N LEU A 155 -4.18 -1.71 -1.37
CA LEU A 155 -3.70 -2.43 -2.55
C LEU A 155 -4.72 -3.48 -3.02
N GLY A 156 -5.37 -4.19 -2.10
CA GLY A 156 -6.42 -5.13 -2.46
C GLY A 156 -7.60 -4.47 -3.19
N TYR A 157 -7.97 -3.25 -2.83
CA TYR A 157 -9.02 -2.50 -3.54
C TYR A 157 -8.55 -1.97 -4.90
N GLN A 158 -7.25 -1.67 -5.06
CA GLN A 158 -6.69 -1.32 -6.35
C GLN A 158 -6.76 -2.51 -7.32
N TYR A 159 -6.47 -3.72 -6.83
CA TYR A 159 -6.63 -4.94 -7.62
C TYR A 159 -8.10 -5.16 -8.03
N ARG A 160 -9.05 -5.06 -7.09
CA ARG A 160 -10.49 -5.20 -7.41
C ARG A 160 -10.98 -4.14 -8.40
N ARG A 161 -10.45 -2.91 -8.30
CA ARG A 161 -10.72 -1.87 -9.28
C ARG A 161 -10.21 -2.26 -10.67
N TRP A 162 -9.01 -2.82 -10.74
CA TRP A 162 -8.44 -3.31 -11.99
C TRP A 162 -9.28 -4.44 -12.58
N CYS A 163 -9.82 -5.35 -11.77
CA CYS A 163 -10.77 -6.38 -12.17
C CYS A 163 -12.14 -5.83 -12.63
N GLY A 164 -12.35 -4.51 -12.64
CA GLY A 164 -13.60 -3.88 -13.09
C GLY A 164 -14.69 -3.79 -12.04
N GLU A 165 -14.39 -4.10 -10.76
CA GLU A 165 -15.36 -3.96 -9.69
C GLU A 165 -15.62 -2.48 -9.32
N ALA A 166 -16.71 -2.21 -8.63
CA ALA A 166 -17.16 -0.88 -8.26
C ALA A 166 -16.27 -0.21 -7.20
N TYR A 167 -15.03 0.06 -7.56
CA TYR A 167 -14.05 0.84 -6.78
C TYR A 167 -13.61 2.07 -7.57
N PHE A 168 -13.22 3.15 -6.87
CA PHE A 168 -12.72 4.36 -7.50
C PHE A 168 -11.61 4.98 -6.65
N ALA A 169 -10.75 5.79 -7.30
CA ALA A 169 -9.77 6.62 -6.61
C ALA A 169 -10.42 7.93 -6.17
N CYS A 170 -10.24 8.31 -4.91
CA CYS A 170 -10.67 9.58 -4.36
C CYS A 170 -10.06 10.74 -5.15
N SER A 171 -10.87 11.69 -5.59
CA SER A 171 -10.40 12.84 -6.38
C SER A 171 -9.48 13.78 -5.60
N GLU A 172 -9.49 13.74 -4.26
CA GLU A 172 -8.66 14.58 -3.41
C GLU A 172 -7.35 13.90 -3.02
N CYS A 173 -7.42 12.68 -2.45
CA CYS A 173 -6.25 12.02 -1.86
C CYS A 173 -5.78 10.78 -2.62
N GLY A 174 -6.43 10.41 -3.72
CA GLY A 174 -6.07 9.25 -4.55
C GLY A 174 -6.44 7.88 -3.95
N LEU A 175 -6.83 7.81 -2.67
CA LEU A 175 -7.15 6.55 -2.00
C LEU A 175 -8.25 5.78 -2.75
N VAL A 176 -7.99 4.51 -3.08
CA VAL A 176 -8.99 3.66 -3.71
C VAL A 176 -9.94 3.10 -2.65
N VAL A 177 -11.24 3.33 -2.86
CA VAL A 177 -12.32 2.92 -1.97
C VAL A 177 -13.48 2.33 -2.76
N ARG A 178 -14.34 1.56 -2.08
CA ARG A 178 -15.54 1.00 -2.69
C ARG A 178 -16.52 2.11 -3.07
N ARG A 179 -17.09 2.02 -4.26
CA ARG A 179 -18.11 2.94 -4.76
C ARG A 179 -19.48 2.49 -4.26
N ASN A 180 -20.11 3.29 -3.41
CA ASN A 180 -21.46 3.04 -2.90
C ASN A 180 -22.54 3.82 -3.68
N SER A 181 -22.13 4.79 -4.50
CA SER A 181 -23.03 5.62 -5.31
C SER A 181 -22.30 6.16 -6.54
N ASN A 182 -23.01 6.31 -7.66
CA ASN A 182 -22.43 6.90 -8.88
C ASN A 182 -22.01 8.38 -8.72
N ARG A 183 -22.52 9.07 -7.69
CA ARG A 183 -22.17 10.47 -7.39
C ARG A 183 -20.94 10.60 -6.48
N MET A 184 -20.40 9.48 -5.99
CA MET A 184 -19.28 9.46 -5.05
C MET A 184 -17.98 9.86 -5.76
N LYS A 185 -17.36 10.96 -5.32
CA LYS A 185 -16.08 11.49 -5.83
C LYS A 185 -14.96 11.45 -4.79
N TYR A 186 -15.31 11.43 -3.52
CA TYR A 186 -14.38 11.53 -2.40
C TYR A 186 -14.49 10.29 -1.49
N CYS A 187 -13.40 9.90 -0.85
CA CYS A 187 -13.47 8.98 0.28
C CYS A 187 -14.17 9.66 1.47
N LYS A 188 -14.54 8.90 2.47
CA LYS A 188 -15.28 9.43 3.63
C LYS A 188 -14.52 10.57 4.30
N ASP A 189 -13.23 10.40 4.58
CA ASP A 189 -12.44 11.39 5.31
C ASP A 189 -12.30 12.71 4.53
N CYS A 190 -12.07 12.64 3.21
CA CYS A 190 -12.03 13.84 2.36
C CYS A 190 -13.38 14.50 2.24
N ALA A 191 -14.47 13.75 2.13
CA ALA A 191 -15.82 14.31 2.10
C ALA A 191 -16.16 15.02 3.40
N ASP A 192 -15.81 14.44 4.56
CA ASP A 192 -16.04 15.03 5.87
C ASP A 192 -15.22 16.32 6.05
N GLU A 193 -13.98 16.36 5.56
CA GLU A 193 -13.14 17.57 5.62
C GLU A 193 -13.68 18.68 4.72
N ILE A 194 -14.05 18.36 3.48
CA ILE A 194 -14.66 19.32 2.54
C ILE A 194 -15.95 19.90 3.14
N ASN A 195 -16.78 19.09 3.78
CA ASN A 195 -18.00 19.54 4.42
C ASN A 195 -17.72 20.45 5.62
N ARG A 196 -16.69 20.14 6.42
CA ARG A 196 -16.25 21.01 7.53
C ARG A 196 -15.74 22.37 7.02
N GLN A 197 -14.96 22.38 5.94
CA GLN A 197 -14.48 23.63 5.34
C GLN A 197 -15.65 24.50 4.84
N LYS A 198 -16.59 23.91 4.09
CA LYS A 198 -17.79 24.61 3.62
C LYS A 198 -18.67 25.15 4.76
N ALA A 199 -18.74 24.44 5.88
CA ALA A 199 -19.47 24.90 7.06
C ALA A 199 -18.79 26.12 7.70
N ARG A 200 -17.45 26.12 7.80
CA ARG A 200 -16.68 27.28 8.29
C ARG A 200 -16.84 28.50 7.38
N GLU A 201 -16.71 28.31 6.06
CA GLU A 201 -16.88 29.41 5.10
C GLU A 201 -18.26 30.05 5.20
N ARG A 202 -19.33 29.24 5.30
CA ARG A 202 -20.69 29.76 5.52
C ARG A 202 -20.83 30.53 6.81
N TRP A 203 -20.19 30.07 7.89
CA TRP A 203 -20.20 30.82 9.16
C TRP A 203 -19.53 32.19 9.03
N PHE A 204 -18.38 32.27 8.36
CA PHE A 204 -17.69 33.57 8.15
C PHE A 204 -18.42 34.51 7.20
N GLN A 205 -19.29 34.03 6.32
CA GLN A 205 -20.10 34.86 5.42
C GLN A 205 -21.34 35.41 6.12
N LEU A 206 -21.76 34.86 7.25
CA LEU A 206 -22.94 35.26 8.01
C LEU A 206 -22.58 36.12 9.24
N ALA A 207 -21.32 36.28 9.58
CA ALA A 207 -20.80 37.09 10.66
C ALA A 207 -20.34 38.46 10.13
#